data_abc354da79dd770e551fc3739b939d1d
#
_entry.id   abc354da79dd770e551fc3739b939d1d
#
_cell.length_a   1.000
_cell.length_b   1.000
_cell.length_c   1.000
_cell.angle_alpha   90.00
_cell.angle_beta   90.00
_cell.angle_gamma   90.00
#
_symmetry.space_group_name_H-M   'P 1'
#
loop_
_entity.id
_entity.type
_entity.pdbx_description
1 polymer ?
#
loop_
_entity_poly.entity_id
_entity_poly.type
_entity_poly.pdbx_seq_one_letter_code
_entity_poly.pdbx_strand_id
1 'polypeptide(L)'
;QDRMAEEEETFARQEEALKAGRKRLIVAICFAVPLLYISMGHMVPFPMPVPDIIDMHASPLNFALIQMILTVPVLICGKKFYLVGLRALFKGNPNMDSLVAIGTGSAFIYSLVMTFKAFSDPMAVHSLYYESAAVVVTLVMLGKYMEGRSKGKTSEAIRKLMELAPDTAILYENGEEREVETSSVKAGDHILIKPGNRIPLDGTIVKGSSSVDESMLTGESIPVEKSVGGSLIGGSM
;
A
#
# COMPACT_ATOMS: atom_id res chain seq x y z
N GLN A 1 -22.60 -2.87 14.25
CA GLN A 1 -22.69 -1.75 13.27
C GLN A 1 -21.46 -0.83 13.36
N ASP A 2 -21.04 -0.41 14.56
CA ASP A 2 -19.89 0.51 14.69
C ASP A 2 -18.55 -0.07 14.20
N ARG A 3 -18.30 -1.38 14.43
CA ARG A 3 -17.06 -2.02 13.96
C ARG A 3 -16.96 -2.13 12.46
N MET A 4 -18.04 -2.48 11.77
CA MET A 4 -18.06 -2.58 10.31
C MET A 4 -17.91 -1.20 9.67
N ALA A 5 -18.56 -0.18 10.22
CA ALA A 5 -18.39 1.19 9.76
C ALA A 5 -16.96 1.72 9.96
N GLU A 6 -16.31 1.41 11.10
CA GLU A 6 -14.90 1.76 11.34
C GLU A 6 -13.94 1.02 10.38
N GLU A 7 -14.22 -0.24 10.06
CA GLU A 7 -13.44 -1.01 9.10
C GLU A 7 -13.59 -0.45 7.68
N GLU A 8 -14.80 -0.13 7.23
CA GLU A 8 -15.03 0.50 5.93
C GLU A 8 -14.32 1.86 5.82
N GLU A 9 -14.38 2.67 6.87
CA GLU A 9 -13.69 3.97 6.87
C GLU A 9 -12.15 3.79 6.80
N THR A 10 -11.61 2.79 7.51
CA THR A 10 -10.16 2.50 7.46
C THR A 10 -9.73 2.01 6.08
N PHE A 11 -10.53 1.18 5.41
CA PHE A 11 -10.27 0.73 4.04
C PHE A 11 -10.34 1.88 3.04
N ALA A 12 -11.37 2.71 3.12
CA ALA A 12 -11.50 3.89 2.25
C ALA A 12 -10.29 4.82 2.39
N ARG A 13 -9.85 5.09 3.62
CA ARG A 13 -8.64 5.88 3.89
C ARG A 13 -7.35 5.24 3.34
N GLN A 14 -7.23 3.90 3.41
CA GLN A 14 -6.09 3.18 2.84
C GLN A 14 -6.08 3.26 1.31
N GLU A 15 -7.22 3.10 0.67
CA GLU A 15 -7.34 3.21 -0.79
C GLU A 15 -7.02 4.62 -1.29
N GLU A 16 -7.52 5.66 -0.62
CA GLU A 16 -7.19 7.05 -0.93
C GLU A 16 -5.69 7.34 -0.74
N ALA A 17 -5.09 6.82 0.33
CA ALA A 17 -3.66 6.95 0.59
C ALA A 17 -2.82 6.26 -0.52
N LEU A 18 -3.28 5.12 -1.02
CA LEU A 18 -2.64 4.38 -2.11
C LEU A 18 -2.74 5.14 -3.43
N LYS A 19 -3.93 5.69 -3.76
CA LYS A 19 -4.13 6.53 -4.96
C LYS A 19 -3.26 7.79 -4.92
N ALA A 20 -3.20 8.46 -3.77
CA ALA A 20 -2.33 9.62 -3.57
C ALA A 20 -0.84 9.24 -3.67
N GLY A 21 -0.45 8.10 -3.12
CA GLY A 21 0.90 7.54 -3.21
C GLY A 21 1.31 7.28 -4.66
N ARG A 22 0.43 6.67 -5.45
CA ARG A 22 0.65 6.42 -6.89
C ARG A 22 0.88 7.71 -7.68
N LYS A 23 0.06 8.75 -7.45
CA LYS A 23 0.23 10.06 -8.13
C LYS A 23 1.59 10.67 -7.82
N ARG A 24 1.99 10.70 -6.54
CA ARG A 24 3.31 11.22 -6.12
C ARG A 24 4.46 10.42 -6.72
N LEU A 25 4.35 9.09 -6.78
CA LEU A 25 5.36 8.21 -7.38
C LEU A 25 5.53 8.49 -8.87
N ILE A 26 4.43 8.64 -9.63
CA ILE A 26 4.49 8.97 -11.06
C ILE A 26 5.21 10.30 -11.27
N VAL A 27 4.88 11.32 -10.49
CA VAL A 27 5.55 12.62 -10.56
C VAL A 27 7.04 12.46 -10.25
N ALA A 28 7.41 11.74 -9.18
CA ALA A 28 8.81 11.50 -8.83
C ALA A 28 9.58 10.81 -9.98
N ILE A 29 9.00 9.79 -10.60
CA ILE A 29 9.59 9.08 -11.74
C ILE A 29 9.77 10.03 -12.94
N CYS A 30 8.78 10.88 -13.24
CA CYS A 30 8.85 11.83 -14.35
C CYS A 30 10.02 12.83 -14.20
N PHE A 31 10.45 13.14 -13.00
CA PHE A 31 11.60 14.02 -12.74
C PHE A 31 12.91 13.23 -12.54
N ALA A 32 12.85 12.06 -11.90
CA ALA A 32 14.04 11.25 -11.64
C ALA A 32 14.63 10.63 -12.91
N VAL A 33 13.79 10.22 -13.88
CA VAL A 33 14.27 9.63 -15.13
C VAL A 33 15.08 10.62 -15.98
N PRO A 34 14.60 11.85 -16.29
CA PRO A 34 15.40 12.85 -16.97
C PRO A 34 16.67 13.24 -16.19
N LEU A 35 16.60 13.31 -14.86
CA LEU A 35 17.75 13.59 -14.02
C LEU A 35 18.83 12.52 -14.17
N LEU A 36 18.46 11.22 -14.12
CA LEU A 36 19.37 10.11 -14.37
C LEU A 36 19.97 10.16 -15.77
N TYR A 37 19.14 10.49 -16.77
CA TYR A 37 19.59 10.63 -18.15
C TYR A 37 20.69 11.69 -18.27
N ILE A 38 20.50 12.86 -17.66
CA ILE A 38 21.46 13.98 -17.70
C ILE A 38 22.73 13.62 -16.93
N SER A 39 22.60 13.04 -15.71
CA SER A 39 23.73 12.74 -14.83
C SER A 39 24.57 11.60 -15.37
N MET A 40 23.99 10.52 -15.90
CA MET A 40 24.70 9.32 -16.32
C MET A 40 24.90 9.23 -17.85
N GLY A 41 24.40 10.17 -18.62
CA GLY A 41 24.48 10.15 -20.09
C GLY A 41 25.91 10.06 -20.64
N HIS A 42 26.91 10.57 -19.91
CA HIS A 42 28.33 10.50 -20.30
C HIS A 42 28.99 9.14 -20.00
N MET A 43 28.41 8.34 -19.09
CA MET A 43 28.98 7.05 -18.66
C MET A 43 28.52 5.87 -19.53
N VAL A 44 27.49 6.08 -20.35
CA VAL A 44 26.95 5.02 -21.22
C VAL A 44 27.80 4.91 -22.48
N PRO A 45 28.11 3.68 -22.95
CA PRO A 45 28.96 3.47 -24.16
C PRO A 45 28.37 4.07 -25.46
N PHE A 46 27.08 4.35 -25.49
CA PHE A 46 26.40 5.08 -26.54
C PHE A 46 26.24 6.53 -26.12
N PRO A 47 26.90 7.50 -26.83
CA PRO A 47 26.78 8.92 -26.51
C PRO A 47 25.32 9.33 -26.68
N MET A 48 24.63 9.55 -25.55
CA MET A 48 23.29 10.12 -25.57
C MET A 48 23.42 11.61 -25.89
N PRO A 49 22.67 12.15 -26.88
CA PRO A 49 22.75 13.55 -27.23
C PRO A 49 22.22 14.42 -26.10
N VAL A 50 23.13 15.00 -25.35
CA VAL A 50 22.81 16.02 -24.34
C VAL A 50 23.12 17.38 -24.97
N PRO A 51 22.17 18.35 -24.97
CA PRO A 51 22.44 19.67 -25.49
C PRO A 51 23.60 20.34 -24.75
N ASP A 52 24.47 21.05 -25.47
CA ASP A 52 25.66 21.72 -24.92
C ASP A 52 25.33 22.67 -23.74
N ILE A 53 24.11 23.18 -23.69
CA ILE A 53 23.61 24.10 -22.63
C ILE A 53 23.55 23.39 -21.26
N ILE A 54 23.36 22.06 -21.27
CA ILE A 54 23.22 21.23 -20.05
C ILE A 54 24.31 20.14 -19.98
N ASP A 55 25.30 20.24 -20.83
CA ASP A 55 26.44 19.31 -20.82
C ASP A 55 27.39 19.67 -19.66
N MET A 56 27.93 18.62 -19.02
CA MET A 56 28.82 18.74 -17.87
C MET A 56 30.12 19.47 -18.21
N HIS A 57 30.65 19.29 -19.41
CA HIS A 57 31.91 19.86 -19.86
C HIS A 57 31.72 21.22 -20.51
N ALA A 58 30.64 21.41 -21.29
CA ALA A 58 30.36 22.66 -21.99
C ALA A 58 29.79 23.75 -21.07
N SER A 59 28.93 23.35 -20.11
CA SER A 59 28.22 24.28 -19.22
C SER A 59 28.07 23.72 -17.81
N PRO A 60 29.15 23.59 -17.03
CA PRO A 60 29.15 22.94 -15.71
C PRO A 60 28.10 23.50 -14.73
N LEU A 61 27.93 24.83 -14.69
CA LEU A 61 26.98 25.47 -13.81
C LEU A 61 25.53 25.13 -14.18
N ASN A 62 25.20 25.19 -15.48
CA ASN A 62 23.84 24.85 -15.93
C ASN A 62 23.55 23.36 -15.66
N PHE A 63 24.53 22.49 -15.83
CA PHE A 63 24.43 21.07 -15.47
C PHE A 63 24.08 20.88 -13.99
N ALA A 64 24.74 21.60 -13.08
CA ALA A 64 24.43 21.53 -11.66
C ALA A 64 23.04 22.09 -11.33
N LEU A 65 22.67 23.24 -11.92
CA LEU A 65 21.39 23.90 -11.67
C LEU A 65 20.21 23.07 -12.18
N ILE A 66 20.30 22.46 -13.37
CA ILE A 66 19.21 21.61 -13.90
C ILE A 66 19.01 20.37 -13.02
N GLN A 67 20.09 19.74 -12.55
CA GLN A 67 20.00 18.63 -11.63
C GLN A 67 19.32 19.03 -10.31
N MET A 68 19.68 20.17 -9.75
CA MET A 68 19.02 20.71 -8.56
C MET A 68 17.52 20.94 -8.79
N ILE A 69 17.15 21.59 -9.91
CA ILE A 69 15.75 21.88 -10.26
C ILE A 69 14.94 20.58 -10.43
N LEU A 70 15.51 19.56 -11.05
CA LEU A 70 14.83 18.27 -11.24
C LEU A 70 14.73 17.45 -9.93
N THR A 71 15.67 17.64 -9.01
CA THR A 71 15.68 16.92 -7.73
C THR A 71 14.63 17.45 -6.75
N VAL A 72 14.43 18.77 -6.68
CA VAL A 72 13.51 19.40 -5.74
C VAL A 72 12.08 18.83 -5.79
N PRO A 73 11.43 18.67 -6.96
CA PRO A 73 10.11 18.04 -7.03
C PRO A 73 10.07 16.62 -6.49
N VAL A 74 11.14 15.82 -6.69
CA VAL A 74 11.24 14.47 -6.17
C VAL A 74 11.27 14.48 -4.64
N LEU A 75 12.08 15.37 -4.04
CA LEU A 75 12.14 15.52 -2.59
C LEU A 75 10.81 16.00 -2.00
N ILE A 76 10.10 16.89 -2.70
CA ILE A 76 8.76 17.33 -2.29
C ILE A 76 7.77 16.17 -2.32
N CYS A 77 7.79 15.30 -3.35
CA CYS A 77 6.99 14.09 -3.39
C CYS A 77 7.30 13.16 -2.20
N GLY A 78 8.57 13.07 -1.81
CA GLY A 78 9.07 12.29 -0.67
C GLY A 78 8.99 12.99 0.68
N LYS A 79 8.36 14.16 0.81
CA LYS A 79 8.35 14.97 2.06
C LYS A 79 7.98 14.20 3.33
N LYS A 80 7.16 13.15 3.20
CA LYS A 80 6.79 12.29 4.34
C LYS A 80 8.01 11.65 5.00
N PHE A 81 9.01 11.22 4.23
CA PHE A 81 10.23 10.61 4.77
C PHE A 81 10.99 11.60 5.65
N TYR A 82 11.10 12.85 5.21
CA TYR A 82 11.78 13.89 5.98
C TYR A 82 11.02 14.26 7.24
N LEU A 83 9.69 14.50 7.14
CA LEU A 83 8.88 14.89 8.29
C LEU A 83 8.77 13.79 9.34
N VAL A 84 8.52 12.55 8.92
CA VAL A 84 8.38 11.40 9.84
C VAL A 84 9.76 10.95 10.33
N GLY A 85 10.72 10.82 9.42
CA GLY A 85 12.06 10.33 9.73
C GLY A 85 12.84 11.22 10.68
N LEU A 86 12.87 12.54 10.43
CA LEU A 86 13.54 13.47 11.33
C LEU A 86 12.83 13.55 12.69
N ARG A 87 11.49 13.56 12.70
CA ARG A 87 10.75 13.55 13.97
C ARG A 87 11.03 12.28 14.80
N ALA A 88 11.10 11.12 14.15
CA ALA A 88 11.44 9.85 14.82
C ALA A 88 12.87 9.88 15.36
N LEU A 89 13.83 10.44 14.60
CA LEU A 89 15.22 10.59 15.00
C LEU A 89 15.34 11.48 16.25
N PHE A 90 14.69 12.66 16.25
CA PHE A 90 14.74 13.58 17.40
C PHE A 90 14.04 13.01 18.65
N LYS A 91 13.12 12.06 18.48
CA LYS A 91 12.48 11.35 19.60
C LYS A 91 13.27 10.14 20.11
N GLY A 92 14.45 9.87 19.56
CA GLY A 92 15.29 8.74 19.96
C GLY A 92 14.83 7.37 19.43
N ASN A 93 13.84 7.33 18.51
CA ASN A 93 13.33 6.10 17.88
C ASN A 93 13.55 6.15 16.35
N PRO A 94 14.80 6.09 15.88
CA PRO A 94 15.07 6.12 14.45
C PRO A 94 14.45 4.93 13.72
N ASN A 95 13.93 5.19 12.52
CA ASN A 95 13.29 4.20 11.66
C ASN A 95 13.87 4.27 10.23
N MET A 96 13.37 3.43 9.32
CA MET A 96 13.79 3.42 7.92
C MET A 96 13.64 4.81 7.26
N ASP A 97 12.58 5.55 7.59
CA ASP A 97 12.36 6.90 7.07
C ASP A 97 13.43 7.89 7.56
N SER A 98 13.97 7.69 8.80
CA SER A 98 15.06 8.48 9.35
C SER A 98 16.36 8.27 8.55
N LEU A 99 16.64 7.01 8.18
CA LEU A 99 17.82 6.67 7.38
C LEU A 99 17.74 7.32 5.99
N VAL A 100 16.58 7.21 5.34
CA VAL A 100 16.34 7.84 4.03
C VAL A 100 16.46 9.35 4.13
N ALA A 101 15.88 9.98 5.15
CA ALA A 101 15.92 11.43 5.35
C ALA A 101 17.37 11.95 5.56
N ILE A 102 18.18 11.27 6.36
CA ILE A 102 19.58 11.67 6.60
C ILE A 102 20.40 11.46 5.33
N GLY A 103 20.33 10.26 4.73
CA GLY A 103 21.15 9.92 3.57
C GLY A 103 20.89 10.82 2.37
N THR A 104 19.60 10.95 1.98
CA THR A 104 19.23 11.79 0.83
C THR A 104 19.32 13.28 1.12
N GLY A 105 19.03 13.70 2.35
CA GLY A 105 19.21 15.07 2.82
C GLY A 105 20.67 15.52 2.80
N SER A 106 21.56 14.67 3.28
CA SER A 106 23.00 14.94 3.25
C SER A 106 23.53 15.04 1.82
N ALA A 107 23.10 14.11 0.93
CA ALA A 107 23.47 14.12 -0.48
C ALA A 107 23.01 15.41 -1.17
N PHE A 108 21.77 15.84 -0.90
CA PHE A 108 21.22 17.08 -1.45
C PHE A 108 21.95 18.33 -0.94
N ILE A 109 22.18 18.44 0.38
CA ILE A 109 22.88 19.59 0.99
C ILE A 109 24.32 19.66 0.48
N TYR A 110 25.01 18.52 0.43
CA TYR A 110 26.36 18.46 -0.10
C TYR A 110 26.41 18.93 -1.57
N SER A 111 25.50 18.43 -2.41
CA SER A 111 25.41 18.83 -3.82
C SER A 111 25.08 20.30 -3.98
N LEU A 112 24.24 20.86 -3.08
CA LEU A 112 23.94 22.28 -3.06
C LEU A 112 25.20 23.11 -2.80
N VAL A 113 26.02 22.72 -1.83
CA VAL A 113 27.31 23.38 -1.53
C VAL A 113 28.25 23.28 -2.73
N MET A 114 28.33 22.10 -3.38
CA MET A 114 29.16 21.92 -4.58
C MET A 114 28.64 22.74 -5.78
N THR A 115 27.33 22.92 -5.92
CA THR A 115 26.75 23.79 -6.93
C THR A 115 27.19 25.26 -6.72
N PHE A 116 27.18 25.74 -5.48
CA PHE A 116 27.73 27.07 -5.16
C PHE A 116 29.25 27.17 -5.43
N LYS A 117 29.99 26.12 -5.12
CA LYS A 117 31.42 26.07 -5.40
C LYS A 117 31.71 26.08 -6.91
N ALA A 118 30.83 25.52 -7.73
CA ALA A 118 30.95 25.46 -9.19
C ALA A 118 30.97 26.85 -9.86
N PHE A 119 30.53 27.91 -9.18
CA PHE A 119 30.69 29.30 -9.65
C PHE A 119 32.19 29.72 -9.72
N SER A 120 33.01 29.16 -8.85
CA SER A 120 34.45 29.49 -8.78
C SER A 120 35.36 28.38 -9.31
N ASP A 121 34.90 27.13 -9.21
CA ASP A 121 35.65 25.92 -9.59
C ASP A 121 34.70 24.97 -10.40
N PRO A 122 34.81 24.98 -11.73
CA PRO A 122 34.01 24.09 -12.59
C PRO A 122 34.16 22.61 -12.28
N MET A 123 35.28 22.18 -11.68
CA MET A 123 35.51 20.77 -11.34
C MET A 123 34.59 20.28 -10.19
N ALA A 124 34.00 21.18 -9.43
CA ALA A 124 33.06 20.83 -8.35
C ALA A 124 31.85 20.05 -8.81
N VAL A 125 31.43 20.18 -10.09
CA VAL A 125 30.27 19.45 -10.65
C VAL A 125 30.48 17.93 -10.73
N HIS A 126 31.73 17.45 -10.69
CA HIS A 126 32.01 16.01 -10.65
C HIS A 126 31.65 15.35 -9.30
N SER A 127 31.38 16.16 -8.29
CA SER A 127 31.04 15.71 -6.93
C SER A 127 29.57 15.94 -6.56
N LEU A 128 28.68 15.99 -7.55
CA LEU A 128 27.24 16.12 -7.31
C LEU A 128 26.61 14.75 -7.04
N TYR A 129 25.63 14.72 -6.14
CA TYR A 129 24.87 13.53 -5.74
C TYR A 129 23.35 13.78 -5.80
N TYR A 130 22.89 14.72 -6.62
CA TYR A 130 21.48 15.02 -6.79
C TYR A 130 20.69 13.82 -7.31
N GLU A 131 21.24 13.11 -8.31
CA GLU A 131 20.61 11.91 -8.88
C GLU A 131 20.50 10.80 -7.84
N SER A 132 21.53 10.61 -7.01
CA SER A 132 21.52 9.60 -5.94
C SER A 132 20.40 9.88 -4.93
N ALA A 133 20.25 11.14 -4.48
CA ALA A 133 19.17 11.55 -3.59
C ALA A 133 17.79 11.28 -4.22
N ALA A 134 17.59 11.68 -5.49
CA ALA A 134 16.32 11.52 -6.18
C ALA A 134 15.96 10.05 -6.44
N VAL A 135 16.93 9.24 -6.87
CA VAL A 135 16.74 7.81 -7.15
C VAL A 135 16.38 7.06 -5.87
N VAL A 136 17.12 7.28 -4.77
CA VAL A 136 16.82 6.62 -3.50
C VAL A 136 15.42 6.96 -3.02
N VAL A 137 15.00 8.23 -3.03
CA VAL A 137 13.64 8.64 -2.65
C VAL A 137 12.61 7.96 -3.54
N THR A 138 12.82 7.95 -4.85
CA THR A 138 11.89 7.36 -5.83
C THR A 138 11.75 5.85 -5.62
N LEU A 139 12.86 5.12 -5.43
CA LEU A 139 12.84 3.68 -5.20
C LEU A 139 12.20 3.31 -3.87
N VAL A 140 12.43 4.07 -2.82
CA VAL A 140 11.76 3.85 -1.53
C VAL A 140 10.26 4.13 -1.63
N MET A 141 9.85 5.16 -2.38
CA MET A 141 8.43 5.42 -2.67
C MET A 141 7.81 4.27 -3.46
N LEU A 142 8.51 3.73 -4.45
CA LEU A 142 8.06 2.56 -5.21
C LEU A 142 7.88 1.35 -4.31
N GLY A 143 8.87 1.05 -3.46
CA GLY A 143 8.81 -0.06 -2.50
C GLY A 143 7.61 0.06 -1.55
N LYS A 144 7.38 1.24 -0.97
CA LYS A 144 6.22 1.49 -0.11
C LYS A 144 4.88 1.42 -0.85
N TYR A 145 4.83 1.84 -2.10
CA TYR A 145 3.63 1.68 -2.93
C TYR A 145 3.32 0.19 -3.20
N MET A 146 4.33 -0.60 -3.55
CA MET A 146 4.17 -2.04 -3.78
C MET A 146 3.76 -2.79 -2.50
N GLU A 147 4.35 -2.45 -1.35
CA GLU A 147 3.97 -2.98 -0.05
C GLU A 147 2.50 -2.67 0.28
N GLY A 148 2.09 -1.41 0.13
CA GLY A 148 0.71 -1.00 0.38
C GLY A 148 -0.29 -1.71 -0.55
N ARG A 149 0.06 -1.89 -1.82
CA ARG A 149 -0.78 -2.61 -2.79
C ARG A 149 -0.93 -4.10 -2.42
N SER A 150 0.14 -4.74 -1.97
CA SER A 150 0.11 -6.16 -1.56
C SER A 150 -0.74 -6.36 -0.31
N LYS A 151 -0.59 -5.50 0.69
CA LYS A 151 -1.41 -5.52 1.91
C LYS A 151 -2.89 -5.29 1.61
N GLY A 152 -3.23 -4.36 0.71
CA GLY A 152 -4.60 -4.08 0.30
C GLY A 152 -5.28 -5.29 -0.35
N LYS A 153 -4.59 -6.05 -1.20
CA LYS A 153 -5.14 -7.26 -1.83
C LYS A 153 -5.47 -8.36 -0.81
N THR A 154 -4.63 -8.55 0.19
CA THR A 154 -4.87 -9.54 1.25
C THR A 154 -6.12 -9.17 2.07
N SER A 155 -6.27 -7.91 2.43
CA SER A 155 -7.43 -7.41 3.15
C SER A 155 -8.73 -7.53 2.33
N GLU A 156 -8.68 -7.25 1.02
CA GLU A 156 -9.83 -7.43 0.12
C GLU A 156 -10.28 -8.90 0.03
N ALA A 157 -9.33 -9.84 0.00
CA ALA A 157 -9.65 -11.26 -0.03
C ALA A 157 -10.34 -11.72 1.27
N ILE A 158 -9.85 -11.26 2.42
CA ILE A 158 -10.48 -11.53 3.73
C ILE A 158 -11.89 -10.94 3.79
N ARG A 159 -12.08 -9.71 3.33
CA ARG A 159 -13.40 -9.07 3.28
C ARG A 159 -14.38 -9.86 2.42
N LYS A 160 -13.98 -10.30 1.24
CA LYS A 160 -14.84 -11.14 0.37
C LYS A 160 -15.27 -12.44 1.05
N LEU A 161 -14.44 -13.02 1.90
CA LEU A 161 -14.83 -14.18 2.71
C LEU A 161 -15.83 -13.79 3.81
N MET A 162 -15.69 -12.64 4.43
CA MET A 162 -16.65 -12.16 5.44
C MET A 162 -18.02 -11.79 4.83
N GLU A 163 -18.04 -11.25 3.61
CA GLU A 163 -19.27 -10.96 2.85
C GLU A 163 -20.08 -12.22 2.46
N LEU A 164 -19.51 -13.42 2.66
CA LEU A 164 -20.22 -14.68 2.40
C LEU A 164 -21.22 -15.05 3.51
N ALA A 165 -21.06 -14.53 4.72
CA ALA A 165 -22.03 -14.72 5.80
C ALA A 165 -23.21 -13.76 5.60
N PRO A 166 -24.49 -14.24 5.64
CA PRO A 166 -25.65 -13.37 5.50
C PRO A 166 -25.81 -12.45 6.72
N ASP A 167 -26.25 -11.21 6.45
CA ASP A 167 -26.48 -10.19 7.48
C ASP A 167 -27.69 -10.51 8.36
N THR A 168 -28.63 -11.37 7.88
CA THR A 168 -29.83 -11.77 8.58
C THR A 168 -29.87 -13.28 8.82
N ALA A 169 -30.49 -13.68 9.93
CA ALA A 169 -30.75 -15.05 10.31
C ALA A 169 -32.22 -15.23 10.67
N ILE A 170 -32.78 -16.43 10.45
CA ILE A 170 -34.15 -16.74 10.85
C ILE A 170 -34.11 -17.47 12.19
N LEU A 171 -34.44 -16.77 13.27
CA LEU A 171 -34.64 -17.37 14.59
C LEU A 171 -35.93 -18.23 14.58
N TYR A 172 -35.84 -19.39 15.22
CA TYR A 172 -36.98 -20.29 15.41
C TYR A 172 -37.26 -20.48 16.90
N GLU A 173 -38.27 -19.79 17.42
CA GLU A 173 -38.69 -19.86 18.81
C GLU A 173 -40.19 -20.15 18.93
N ASN A 174 -40.54 -21.08 19.80
CA ASN A 174 -41.95 -21.44 20.11
C ASN A 174 -42.84 -21.76 18.89
N GLY A 175 -42.26 -22.21 17.79
CA GLY A 175 -42.99 -22.54 16.56
C GLY A 175 -43.13 -21.37 15.59
N GLU A 176 -42.59 -20.20 15.90
CA GLU A 176 -42.59 -19.02 15.07
C GLU A 176 -41.22 -18.73 14.44
N GLU A 177 -41.26 -18.30 13.16
CA GLU A 177 -40.06 -17.84 12.44
C GLU A 177 -39.95 -16.31 12.53
N ARG A 178 -38.79 -15.83 12.96
CA ARG A 178 -38.49 -14.39 13.06
C ARG A 178 -37.16 -14.07 12.40
N GLU A 179 -37.18 -13.19 11.43
CA GLU A 179 -35.94 -12.66 10.83
C GLU A 179 -35.32 -11.61 11.73
N VAL A 180 -34.02 -11.79 12.04
CA VAL A 180 -33.22 -10.92 12.90
C VAL A 180 -31.87 -10.65 12.27
N GLU A 181 -31.20 -9.58 12.70
CA GLU A 181 -29.79 -9.37 12.33
C GLU A 181 -28.91 -10.48 12.92
N THR A 182 -27.99 -11.03 12.10
CA THR A 182 -27.05 -12.09 12.50
C THR A 182 -26.23 -11.67 13.75
N SER A 183 -25.92 -10.38 13.85
CA SER A 183 -25.21 -9.80 15.00
C SER A 183 -25.97 -9.89 16.34
N SER A 184 -27.29 -10.04 16.33
CA SER A 184 -28.16 -10.12 17.51
C SER A 184 -28.32 -11.54 18.05
N VAL A 185 -27.93 -12.55 17.26
CA VAL A 185 -28.06 -13.96 17.63
C VAL A 185 -27.07 -14.33 18.73
N LYS A 186 -27.52 -15.11 19.70
CA LYS A 186 -26.72 -15.53 20.87
C LYS A 186 -26.46 -17.02 20.84
N ALA A 187 -25.42 -17.44 21.52
CA ALA A 187 -25.14 -18.87 21.71
C ALA A 187 -26.31 -19.55 22.46
N GLY A 188 -26.87 -20.60 21.87
CA GLY A 188 -28.03 -21.32 22.35
C GLY A 188 -29.33 -21.00 21.60
N ASP A 189 -29.34 -19.97 20.75
CA ASP A 189 -30.49 -19.68 19.89
C ASP A 189 -30.63 -20.72 18.79
N HIS A 190 -31.87 -21.00 18.40
CA HIS A 190 -32.19 -21.93 17.30
C HIS A 190 -32.40 -21.13 16.02
N ILE A 191 -31.64 -21.45 14.98
CA ILE A 191 -31.70 -20.82 13.68
C ILE A 191 -32.30 -21.81 12.67
N LEU A 192 -33.27 -21.36 11.87
CA LEU A 192 -33.80 -22.12 10.78
C LEU A 192 -33.03 -21.80 9.49
N ILE A 193 -32.44 -22.84 8.87
CA ILE A 193 -31.77 -22.75 7.60
C ILE A 193 -32.63 -23.46 6.55
N LYS A 194 -33.09 -22.71 5.55
CA LYS A 194 -33.88 -23.25 4.42
C LYS A 194 -32.90 -23.73 3.32
N PRO A 195 -33.35 -24.75 2.52
CA PRO A 195 -32.55 -25.20 1.37
C PRO A 195 -32.15 -24.02 0.44
N GLY A 196 -30.89 -23.93 0.07
CA GLY A 196 -30.37 -22.86 -0.76
C GLY A 196 -30.01 -21.57 -0.01
N ASN A 197 -30.26 -21.51 1.30
CA ASN A 197 -29.79 -20.39 2.13
C ASN A 197 -28.37 -20.63 2.62
N ARG A 198 -27.62 -19.54 2.76
CA ARG A 198 -26.31 -19.58 3.42
C ARG A 198 -26.45 -19.67 4.93
N ILE A 199 -25.56 -20.39 5.55
CA ILE A 199 -25.46 -20.57 7.00
C ILE A 199 -24.93 -19.28 7.62
N PRO A 200 -25.71 -18.57 8.48
CA PRO A 200 -25.29 -17.26 8.97
C PRO A 200 -24.17 -17.31 10.03
N LEU A 201 -24.13 -18.35 10.84
CA LEU A 201 -23.20 -18.49 11.98
C LEU A 201 -22.76 -19.95 12.14
N ASP A 202 -21.62 -20.14 12.78
CA ASP A 202 -21.16 -21.47 13.21
C ASP A 202 -22.16 -22.08 14.21
N GLY A 203 -22.45 -23.36 14.07
CA GLY A 203 -23.42 -24.02 14.94
C GLY A 203 -23.41 -25.54 14.82
N THR A 204 -24.35 -26.16 15.52
CA THR A 204 -24.57 -27.60 15.51
C THR A 204 -25.98 -27.93 15.10
N ILE A 205 -26.18 -28.94 14.27
CA ILE A 205 -27.51 -29.36 13.83
C ILE A 205 -28.25 -30.01 14.99
N VAL A 206 -29.36 -29.43 15.39
CA VAL A 206 -30.26 -29.98 16.43
C VAL A 206 -31.41 -30.78 15.82
N LYS A 207 -31.81 -30.48 14.56
CA LYS A 207 -32.92 -31.16 13.89
C LYS A 207 -32.73 -31.09 12.36
N GLY A 208 -33.04 -32.18 11.65
CA GLY A 208 -32.98 -32.28 10.20
C GLY A 208 -31.62 -32.85 9.68
N SER A 209 -31.54 -32.88 8.35
CA SER A 209 -30.32 -33.28 7.63
C SER A 209 -30.34 -32.60 6.25
N SER A 210 -29.15 -32.27 5.73
CA SER A 210 -28.97 -31.70 4.40
C SER A 210 -27.54 -31.94 3.91
N SER A 211 -27.35 -31.82 2.60
CA SER A 211 -26.01 -31.69 2.02
C SER A 211 -25.60 -30.22 2.07
N VAL A 212 -24.40 -29.95 2.58
CA VAL A 212 -23.87 -28.61 2.75
C VAL A 212 -22.64 -28.44 1.86
N ASP A 213 -22.63 -27.41 1.06
CA ASP A 213 -21.48 -27.01 0.24
C ASP A 213 -20.53 -26.15 1.11
N GLU A 214 -19.40 -26.73 1.47
CA GLU A 214 -18.32 -26.08 2.22
C GLU A 214 -17.14 -25.70 1.31
N SER A 215 -17.29 -25.77 -0.02
CA SER A 215 -16.21 -25.57 -1.00
C SER A 215 -15.52 -24.22 -0.90
N MET A 216 -16.24 -23.19 -0.50
CA MET A 216 -15.69 -21.83 -0.31
C MET A 216 -14.66 -21.75 0.84
N LEU A 217 -14.71 -22.69 1.79
CA LEU A 217 -13.83 -22.72 2.98
C LEU A 217 -12.81 -23.85 2.89
N THR A 218 -13.24 -25.03 2.43
CA THR A 218 -12.39 -26.23 2.36
C THR A 218 -11.67 -26.39 1.02
N GLY A 219 -12.20 -25.79 -0.05
CA GLY A 219 -11.74 -25.99 -1.44
C GLY A 219 -12.23 -27.29 -2.08
N GLU A 220 -12.99 -28.13 -1.35
CA GLU A 220 -13.55 -29.39 -1.86
C GLU A 220 -14.91 -29.13 -2.50
N SER A 221 -15.07 -29.48 -3.79
CA SER A 221 -16.29 -29.19 -4.57
C SER A 221 -17.44 -30.14 -4.32
N ILE A 222 -17.28 -31.15 -3.44
CA ILE A 222 -18.30 -32.15 -3.16
C ILE A 222 -19.07 -31.74 -1.90
N PRO A 223 -20.41 -31.54 -1.97
CA PRO A 223 -21.22 -31.25 -0.80
C PRO A 223 -21.14 -32.39 0.23
N VAL A 224 -21.05 -32.02 1.50
CA VAL A 224 -20.93 -32.95 2.63
C VAL A 224 -22.30 -33.15 3.26
N GLU A 225 -22.72 -34.43 3.41
CA GLU A 225 -23.93 -34.72 4.15
C GLU A 225 -23.76 -34.44 5.64
N LYS A 226 -24.65 -33.62 6.19
CA LYS A 226 -24.67 -33.25 7.61
C LYS A 226 -26.01 -33.70 8.23
N SER A 227 -25.92 -34.25 9.43
CA SER A 227 -27.06 -34.73 10.20
C SER A 227 -27.01 -34.20 11.64
N VAL A 228 -28.02 -34.53 12.45
CA VAL A 228 -28.11 -34.14 13.86
C VAL A 228 -26.81 -34.43 14.61
N GLY A 229 -26.29 -33.44 15.32
CA GLY A 229 -24.99 -33.46 16.00
C GLY A 229 -23.81 -33.04 15.13
N GLY A 230 -23.99 -32.84 13.80
CA GLY A 230 -22.97 -32.35 12.90
C GLY A 230 -22.72 -30.86 13.07
N SER A 231 -21.44 -30.43 12.93
CA SER A 231 -21.06 -29.02 12.95
C SER A 231 -21.32 -28.36 11.60
N LEU A 232 -21.78 -27.13 11.64
CA LEU A 232 -21.97 -26.25 10.49
C LEU A 232 -21.01 -25.05 10.62
N ILE A 233 -20.51 -24.60 9.47
CA ILE A 233 -19.60 -23.45 9.39
C ILE A 233 -20.36 -22.28 8.71
N GLY A 234 -20.32 -21.12 9.33
CA GLY A 234 -20.91 -19.89 8.77
C GLY A 234 -20.34 -19.55 7.40
N GLY A 235 -21.19 -19.12 6.47
CA GLY A 235 -20.82 -18.84 5.08
C GLY A 235 -20.98 -20.02 4.13
N SER A 236 -21.12 -21.25 4.61
CA SER A 236 -21.46 -22.45 3.81
C SER A 236 -22.91 -22.41 3.30
N MET A 237 -23.24 -23.21 2.28
CA MET A 237 -24.57 -23.21 1.66
C MET A 237 -25.15 -24.64 1.50
#